data_c2ff377606eaf30b0d98d2cf97cce36b
#
_entry.id   c2ff377606eaf30b0d98d2cf97cce36b
#
_cell.length_a   1.000
_cell.length_b   1.000
_cell.length_c   1.000
_cell.angle_alpha   90.00
_cell.angle_beta   90.00
_cell.angle_gamma   90.00
#
_symmetry.space_group_name_H-M   'P 1'
#
loop_
_entity.id
_entity.type
_entity.pdbx_description
1 polymer ?
#
loop_
_entity_poly.entity_id
_entity_poly.type
_entity_poly.pdbx_seq_one_letter_code
_entity_poly.pdbx_strand_id
1 'polypeptide(L)'
;MEENKMGTIPVSRLVISMALPLMLSLLINSLYNFVDSVFVARVSEDALTAISLAAPMQLIVSSLGLGNAVGLNAVISRALGEKNQKKVKDAASAALFLAFCSWILNSILCIAFARIYFESQSGGNEAIAAYGIQYLSICMIASLGQMGQ
;
A
#
# COMPACT_ATOMS: atom_id res chain seq x y z
N MET A 1 3.24 -5.27 35.17
CA MET A 1 2.40 -4.56 34.20
C MET A 1 3.23 -3.39 33.71
N GLU A 2 3.73 -3.42 32.50
CA GLU A 2 4.44 -2.26 31.95
C GLU A 2 3.44 -1.10 31.88
N GLU A 3 3.77 -0.01 32.57
CA GLU A 3 3.01 1.22 32.51
C GLU A 3 2.91 1.66 31.05
N ASN A 4 1.69 1.82 30.59
CA ASN A 4 1.40 2.19 29.21
C ASN A 4 1.98 3.58 28.94
N LYS A 5 3.15 3.64 28.30
CA LYS A 5 3.89 4.87 27.97
C LYS A 5 3.02 5.96 27.32
N MET A 6 1.92 5.54 26.68
CA MET A 6 0.96 6.45 26.05
C MET A 6 0.13 7.28 27.03
N GLY A 7 0.01 6.84 28.31
CA GLY A 7 -0.77 7.54 29.34
C GLY A 7 0.05 8.47 30.24
N THR A 8 1.39 8.37 30.21
CA THR A 8 2.25 9.08 31.18
C THR A 8 3.14 10.16 30.55
N ILE A 9 3.34 10.14 29.23
CA ILE A 9 4.23 11.07 28.52
C ILE A 9 3.42 12.27 27.98
N PRO A 10 3.95 13.50 28.04
CA PRO A 10 3.33 14.68 27.40
C PRO A 10 3.05 14.43 25.92
N VAL A 11 1.86 14.77 25.46
CA VAL A 11 1.36 14.48 24.10
C VAL A 11 2.32 14.96 23.02
N SER A 12 2.92 16.14 23.18
CA SER A 12 3.90 16.69 22.23
C SER A 12 5.13 15.80 22.05
N ARG A 13 5.67 15.27 23.15
CA ARG A 13 6.85 14.39 23.12
C ARG A 13 6.51 13.01 22.56
N LEU A 14 5.31 12.52 22.85
CA LEU A 14 4.81 11.27 22.31
C LEU A 14 4.65 11.34 20.80
N VAL A 15 4.03 12.42 20.29
CA VAL A 15 3.84 12.65 18.85
C VAL A 15 5.18 12.73 18.11
N ILE A 16 6.14 13.49 18.63
CA ILE A 16 7.48 13.60 18.00
C ILE A 16 8.18 12.24 17.97
N SER A 17 8.14 11.49 19.08
CA SER A 17 8.77 10.18 19.20
C SER A 17 8.19 9.15 18.23
N MET A 18 6.90 9.23 17.92
CA MET A 18 6.23 8.34 16.98
C MET A 18 6.35 8.84 15.53
N ALA A 19 6.34 10.14 15.32
CA ALA A 19 6.41 10.73 13.98
C ALA A 19 7.81 10.61 13.37
N LEU A 20 8.86 10.74 14.16
CA LEU A 20 10.24 10.76 13.66
C LEU A 20 10.64 9.47 12.94
N PRO A 21 10.42 8.26 13.48
CA PRO A 21 10.69 7.01 12.76
C PRO A 21 9.78 6.83 11.55
N LEU A 22 8.53 7.31 11.62
CA LEU A 22 7.62 7.26 10.48
C LEU A 22 8.09 8.16 9.33
N MET A 23 8.51 9.38 9.64
CA MET A 23 9.08 10.32 8.66
C MET A 23 10.35 9.76 8.02
N LEU A 24 11.22 9.13 8.80
CA LEU A 24 12.44 8.51 8.29
C LEU A 24 12.10 7.35 7.34
N SER A 25 11.13 6.53 7.71
CA SER A 25 10.65 5.43 6.87
C SER A 25 10.07 5.92 5.54
N LEU A 26 9.26 7.00 5.57
CA LEU A 26 8.72 7.63 4.36
C LEU A 26 9.82 8.24 3.48
N LEU A 27 10.85 8.84 4.09
CA LEU A 27 11.99 9.39 3.36
C LEU A 27 12.76 8.28 2.63
N ILE A 28 13.04 7.17 3.32
CA ILE A 28 13.73 6.01 2.72
C ILE A 28 12.89 5.42 1.59
N ASN A 29 11.58 5.31 1.76
CA ASN A 29 10.68 4.83 0.73
C ASN A 29 10.67 5.77 -0.49
N SER A 30 10.65 7.08 -0.28
CA SER A 30 10.72 8.07 -1.35
C SER A 30 12.04 8.00 -2.12
N LEU A 31 13.16 7.85 -1.40
CA LEU A 31 14.48 7.64 -2.01
C LEU A 31 14.54 6.37 -2.84
N TYR A 32 13.98 5.27 -2.32
CA TYR A 32 13.88 4.01 -3.05
C TYR A 32 13.13 4.19 -4.39
N ASN A 33 11.94 4.82 -4.35
CA ASN A 33 11.17 5.09 -5.57
C ASN A 33 11.92 5.98 -6.56
N PHE A 34 12.66 6.98 -6.06
CA PHE A 34 13.48 7.84 -6.91
C PHE A 34 14.60 7.06 -7.60
N VAL A 35 15.33 6.25 -6.85
CA VAL A 35 16.42 5.41 -7.39
C VAL A 35 15.86 4.42 -8.41
N ASP A 36 14.75 3.76 -8.11
CA ASP A 36 14.09 2.83 -9.03
C ASP A 36 13.72 3.51 -10.35
N SER A 37 13.12 4.69 -10.30
CA SER A 37 12.79 5.48 -11.49
C SER A 37 14.01 5.83 -12.33
N VAL A 38 15.14 6.15 -11.71
CA VAL A 38 16.40 6.45 -12.42
C VAL A 38 16.95 5.20 -13.12
N PHE A 39 16.87 4.03 -12.47
CA PHE A 39 17.30 2.78 -13.11
C PHE A 39 16.42 2.39 -14.28
N VAL A 40 15.11 2.50 -14.13
CA VAL A 40 14.16 2.20 -15.20
C VAL A 40 14.32 3.14 -16.38
N ALA A 41 14.55 4.43 -16.15
CA ALA A 41 14.82 5.42 -17.20
C ALA A 41 16.05 5.07 -18.05
N ARG A 42 17.01 4.34 -17.48
CA ARG A 42 18.19 3.88 -18.21
C ARG A 42 17.93 2.65 -19.09
N VAL A 43 16.84 1.91 -18.83
CA VAL A 43 16.48 0.72 -19.62
C VAL A 43 15.84 1.12 -20.93
N SER A 44 14.78 1.91 -20.89
CA SER A 44 14.14 2.51 -22.06
C SER A 44 13.18 3.64 -21.66
N GLU A 45 12.94 4.58 -22.58
CA GLU A 45 11.94 5.64 -22.40
C GLU A 45 10.51 5.06 -22.34
N ASP A 46 10.25 4.00 -23.11
CA ASP A 46 8.97 3.30 -23.13
C ASP A 46 8.68 2.62 -21.77
N ALA A 47 9.69 2.04 -21.13
CA ALA A 47 9.55 1.42 -19.81
C ALA A 47 9.24 2.48 -18.74
N LEU A 48 9.90 3.64 -18.77
CA LEU A 48 9.63 4.74 -17.85
C LEU A 48 8.21 5.29 -18.05
N THR A 49 7.78 5.44 -19.29
CA THR A 49 6.43 5.87 -19.64
C THR A 49 5.39 4.86 -19.14
N ALA A 50 5.63 3.57 -19.32
CA ALA A 50 4.74 2.51 -18.83
C ALA A 50 4.58 2.52 -17.30
N ILE A 51 5.66 2.73 -16.55
CA ILE A 51 5.60 2.83 -15.09
C ILE A 51 4.87 4.11 -14.66
N SER A 52 5.12 5.22 -15.33
CA SER A 52 4.42 6.48 -15.04
C SER A 52 2.92 6.36 -15.28
N LEU A 53 2.50 5.65 -16.32
CA LEU A 53 1.10 5.33 -16.58
C LEU A 53 0.51 4.34 -15.58
N ALA A 54 1.32 3.44 -15.01
CA ALA A 54 0.89 2.50 -13.97
C ALA A 54 0.67 3.18 -12.60
N ALA A 55 1.29 4.33 -12.35
CA ALA A 55 1.25 5.01 -11.05
C ALA A 55 -0.17 5.29 -10.52
N PRO A 56 -1.15 5.80 -11.32
CA PRO A 56 -2.51 6.01 -10.84
C PRO A 56 -3.19 4.70 -10.40
N MET A 57 -2.94 3.60 -11.11
CA MET A 57 -3.46 2.28 -10.75
C MET A 57 -2.88 1.78 -9.43
N GLN A 58 -1.57 1.94 -9.24
CA GLN A 58 -0.91 1.62 -7.97
C GLN A 58 -1.44 2.46 -6.81
N LEU A 59 -1.75 3.74 -7.06
CA LEU A 59 -2.33 4.61 -6.05
C LEU A 59 -3.69 4.11 -5.57
N ILE A 60 -4.55 3.62 -6.46
CA ILE A 60 -5.85 3.03 -6.12
C ILE A 60 -5.65 1.79 -5.23
N VAL A 61 -4.74 0.90 -5.61
CA VAL A 61 -4.41 -0.32 -4.85
C VAL A 61 -3.93 0.03 -3.45
N SER A 62 -2.96 0.94 -3.37
CA SER A 62 -2.38 1.39 -2.09
C SER A 62 -3.41 2.10 -1.21
N SER A 63 -4.33 2.87 -1.78
CA SER A 63 -5.38 3.56 -1.05
C SER A 63 -6.37 2.59 -0.40
N LEU A 64 -6.72 1.50 -1.10
CA LEU A 64 -7.58 0.45 -0.54
C LEU A 64 -6.88 -0.28 0.61
N GLY A 65 -5.59 -0.60 0.46
CA GLY A 65 -4.77 -1.18 1.54
C GLY A 65 -4.69 -0.27 2.76
N LEU A 66 -4.39 1.00 2.54
CA LEU A 66 -4.32 2.00 3.60
C LEU A 66 -5.66 2.20 4.31
N GLY A 67 -6.76 2.22 3.57
CA GLY A 67 -8.11 2.33 4.12
C GLY A 67 -8.44 1.17 5.06
N ASN A 68 -8.11 -0.06 4.67
CA ASN A 68 -8.26 -1.24 5.53
C ASN A 68 -7.39 -1.16 6.78
N ALA A 69 -6.12 -0.74 6.65
CA ALA A 69 -5.19 -0.61 7.77
C ALA A 69 -5.65 0.43 8.79
N VAL A 70 -6.10 1.60 8.33
CA VAL A 70 -6.61 2.68 9.19
C VAL A 70 -7.90 2.25 9.90
N GLY A 71 -8.82 1.61 9.17
CA GLY A 71 -10.06 1.10 9.73
C GLY A 71 -9.82 0.05 10.83
N LEU A 72 -8.91 -0.88 10.58
CA LEU A 72 -8.51 -1.90 11.54
C LEU A 72 -7.87 -1.30 12.79
N ASN A 73 -6.94 -0.35 12.59
CA ASN A 73 -6.26 0.33 13.70
C ASN A 73 -7.26 1.02 14.63
N ALA A 74 -8.28 1.68 14.06
CA ALA A 74 -9.33 2.32 14.86
C ALA A 74 -10.14 1.31 15.70
N VAL A 75 -10.51 0.17 15.11
CA VAL A 75 -11.28 -0.87 15.80
C VAL A 75 -10.45 -1.53 16.92
N ILE A 76 -9.19 -1.89 16.62
CA ILE A 76 -8.29 -2.53 17.59
C ILE A 76 -7.97 -1.57 18.73
N SER A 77 -7.65 -0.32 18.43
CA SER A 77 -7.35 0.70 19.46
C SER A 77 -8.52 0.90 20.42
N ARG A 78 -9.74 0.93 19.91
CA ARG A 78 -10.95 1.01 20.72
C ARG A 78 -11.15 -0.23 21.58
N ALA A 79 -10.99 -1.43 21.00
CA ALA A 79 -11.15 -2.69 21.74
C ALA A 79 -10.09 -2.85 22.84
N LEU A 80 -8.86 -2.37 22.61
CA LEU A 80 -7.80 -2.32 23.61
C LEU A 80 -8.14 -1.33 24.74
N GLY A 81 -8.69 -0.16 24.41
CA GLY A 81 -9.16 0.82 25.40
C GLY A 81 -10.28 0.26 26.29
N GLU A 82 -11.18 -0.53 25.71
CA GLU A 82 -12.25 -1.26 26.42
C GLU A 82 -11.71 -2.46 27.22
N LYS A 83 -10.40 -2.78 27.14
CA LYS A 83 -9.75 -3.97 27.75
C LYS A 83 -10.41 -5.30 27.34
N ASN A 84 -11.06 -5.35 26.20
CA ASN A 84 -11.79 -6.50 25.71
C ASN A 84 -10.93 -7.34 24.74
N GLN A 85 -10.14 -8.25 25.29
CA GLN A 85 -9.24 -9.14 24.55
C GLN A 85 -9.97 -10.00 23.50
N LYS A 86 -11.24 -10.35 23.72
CA LYS A 86 -12.03 -11.12 22.78
C LYS A 86 -12.31 -10.28 21.52
N LYS A 87 -12.76 -9.04 21.69
CA LYS A 87 -12.99 -8.13 20.56
C LYS A 87 -11.72 -7.85 19.77
N VAL A 88 -10.55 -7.78 20.41
CA VAL A 88 -9.26 -7.61 19.74
C VAL A 88 -8.96 -8.80 18.82
N LYS A 89 -9.15 -10.03 19.31
CA LYS A 89 -8.93 -11.24 18.50
C LYS A 89 -9.92 -11.35 17.34
N ASP A 90 -11.19 -11.06 17.59
CA ASP A 90 -12.23 -11.10 16.56
C ASP A 90 -11.97 -10.04 15.47
N ALA A 91 -11.55 -8.83 15.87
CA ALA A 91 -11.18 -7.77 14.95
C ALA A 91 -9.94 -8.13 14.10
N ALA A 92 -8.91 -8.74 14.71
CA ALA A 92 -7.72 -9.18 14.00
C ALA A 92 -8.05 -10.28 12.97
N SER A 93 -8.90 -11.24 13.33
CA SER A 93 -9.35 -12.31 12.41
C SER A 93 -10.16 -11.73 11.24
N ALA A 94 -11.08 -10.82 11.53
CA ALA A 94 -11.87 -10.15 10.52
C ALA A 94 -11.01 -9.32 9.57
N ALA A 95 -9.95 -8.69 10.08
CA ALA A 95 -9.01 -7.93 9.30
C ALA A 95 -8.24 -8.76 8.28
N LEU A 96 -7.74 -9.91 8.71
CA LEU A 96 -7.04 -10.83 7.81
C LEU A 96 -7.97 -11.31 6.68
N PHE A 97 -9.20 -11.62 7.02
CA PHE A 97 -10.20 -12.01 6.03
C PHE A 97 -10.52 -10.87 5.06
N LEU A 98 -10.73 -9.66 5.57
CA LEU A 98 -10.98 -8.46 4.77
C LEU A 98 -9.79 -8.12 3.86
N ALA A 99 -8.56 -8.20 4.38
CA ALA A 99 -7.35 -7.96 3.60
C ALA A 99 -7.24 -8.95 2.43
N PHE A 100 -7.52 -10.23 2.68
CA PHE A 100 -7.48 -11.26 1.66
C PHE A 100 -8.58 -11.06 0.60
N CYS A 101 -9.82 -10.77 1.02
CA CYS A 101 -10.91 -10.46 0.10
C CYS A 101 -10.64 -9.21 -0.73
N SER A 102 -10.11 -8.16 -0.11
CA SER A 102 -9.74 -6.92 -0.80
C SER A 102 -8.61 -7.15 -1.80
N TRP A 103 -7.63 -7.99 -1.46
CA TRP A 103 -6.56 -8.35 -2.38
C TRP A 103 -7.07 -9.09 -3.60
N ILE A 104 -7.95 -10.09 -3.43
CA ILE A 104 -8.55 -10.83 -4.54
C ILE A 104 -9.37 -9.90 -5.43
N LEU A 105 -10.25 -9.09 -4.83
CA LEU A 105 -11.10 -8.17 -5.57
C LEU A 105 -10.27 -7.17 -6.38
N ASN A 106 -9.24 -6.61 -5.75
CA ASN A 106 -8.35 -5.64 -6.37
C ASN A 106 -7.53 -6.27 -7.50
N SER A 107 -7.04 -7.49 -7.31
CA SER A 107 -6.31 -8.23 -8.35
C SER A 107 -7.19 -8.52 -9.57
N ILE A 108 -8.43 -8.96 -9.36
CA ILE A 108 -9.39 -9.22 -10.45
C ILE A 108 -9.71 -7.92 -11.21
N LEU A 109 -10.03 -6.85 -10.49
CA LEU A 109 -10.32 -5.55 -11.10
C LEU A 109 -9.12 -5.03 -11.89
N CYS A 110 -7.94 -5.11 -11.31
CA CYS A 110 -6.74 -4.61 -11.95
C CYS A 110 -6.39 -5.38 -13.21
N ILE A 111 -6.45 -6.72 -13.19
CA ILE A 111 -6.19 -7.54 -14.39
C ILE A 111 -7.25 -7.27 -15.47
N ALA A 112 -8.52 -7.14 -15.08
CA ALA A 112 -9.60 -6.87 -16.03
C ALA A 112 -9.48 -5.49 -16.71
N PHE A 113 -9.12 -4.47 -15.92
CA PHE A 113 -9.05 -3.09 -16.42
C PHE A 113 -7.66 -2.69 -16.94
N ALA A 114 -6.58 -3.36 -16.54
CA ALA A 114 -5.21 -3.02 -16.95
C ALA A 114 -5.05 -3.00 -18.45
N ARG A 115 -5.59 -3.99 -19.14
CA ARG A 115 -5.48 -4.09 -20.59
C ARG A 115 -6.17 -2.92 -21.29
N ILE A 116 -7.42 -2.65 -20.92
CA ILE A 116 -8.22 -1.55 -21.50
C ILE A 116 -7.56 -0.20 -21.18
N TYR A 117 -7.04 -0.05 -19.97
CA TYR A 117 -6.38 1.17 -19.51
C TYR A 117 -5.09 1.42 -20.31
N PHE A 118 -4.20 0.43 -20.41
CA PHE A 118 -2.95 0.59 -21.15
C PHE A 118 -3.16 0.73 -22.66
N GLU A 119 -4.08 0.01 -23.26
CA GLU A 119 -4.41 0.18 -24.68
C GLU A 119 -4.94 1.60 -24.98
N SER A 120 -5.71 2.19 -24.05
CA SER A 120 -6.23 3.55 -24.19
C SER A 120 -5.15 4.63 -23.97
N GLN A 121 -4.22 4.41 -23.03
CA GLN A 121 -3.24 5.41 -22.60
C GLN A 121 -1.91 5.33 -23.36
N SER A 122 -1.58 4.17 -23.96
CA SER A 122 -0.32 3.98 -24.70
C SER A 122 -0.27 4.68 -26.05
N GLY A 123 -1.37 5.32 -26.47
CA GLY A 123 -1.44 6.00 -27.77
C GLY A 123 -1.19 5.09 -28.96
N GLY A 124 -1.43 3.76 -28.83
CA GLY A 124 -1.19 2.77 -29.88
C GLY A 124 0.21 2.15 -29.87
N ASN A 125 1.06 2.46 -28.87
CA ASN A 125 2.36 1.83 -28.73
C ASN A 125 2.24 0.50 -27.94
N GLU A 126 2.31 -0.62 -28.68
CA GLU A 126 2.20 -1.96 -28.11
C GLU A 126 3.31 -2.30 -27.10
N ALA A 127 4.50 -1.72 -27.24
CA ALA A 127 5.61 -1.93 -26.32
C ALA A 127 5.29 -1.35 -24.93
N ILE A 128 4.76 -0.12 -24.87
CA ILE A 128 4.36 0.53 -23.62
C ILE A 128 3.26 -0.27 -22.94
N ALA A 129 2.26 -0.74 -23.69
CA ALA A 129 1.17 -1.55 -23.15
C ALA A 129 1.68 -2.89 -22.59
N ALA A 130 2.58 -3.58 -23.30
CA ALA A 130 3.16 -4.84 -22.86
C ALA A 130 3.99 -4.67 -21.55
N TYR A 131 4.87 -3.68 -21.50
CA TYR A 131 5.66 -3.37 -20.28
C TYR A 131 4.76 -3.00 -19.10
N GLY A 132 3.74 -2.18 -19.35
CA GLY A 132 2.80 -1.75 -18.31
C GLY A 132 1.99 -2.91 -17.71
N ILE A 133 1.48 -3.82 -18.53
CA ILE A 133 0.73 -5.00 -18.09
C ILE A 133 1.63 -5.97 -17.32
N GLN A 134 2.85 -6.23 -17.79
CA GLN A 134 3.81 -7.07 -17.07
C GLN A 134 4.18 -6.48 -15.71
N TYR A 135 4.52 -5.21 -15.67
CA TYR A 135 4.86 -4.49 -14.44
C TYR A 135 3.71 -4.53 -13.44
N LEU A 136 2.49 -4.20 -13.89
CA LEU A 136 1.33 -4.19 -13.02
C LEU A 136 1.01 -5.60 -12.48
N SER A 137 1.16 -6.63 -13.29
CA SER A 137 0.95 -8.02 -12.86
C SER A 137 1.92 -8.44 -11.77
N ILE A 138 3.20 -8.09 -11.89
CA ILE A 138 4.22 -8.35 -10.87
C ILE A 138 3.92 -7.57 -9.59
N CYS A 139 3.58 -6.29 -9.70
CA CYS A 139 3.20 -5.46 -8.56
C CYS A 139 1.98 -6.01 -7.83
N MET A 140 0.99 -6.54 -8.55
CA MET A 140 -0.21 -7.14 -7.96
C MET A 140 0.10 -8.41 -7.16
N ILE A 141 0.94 -9.28 -7.67
CA ILE A 141 1.39 -10.47 -6.94
C ILE A 141 2.17 -10.07 -5.69
N ALA A 142 3.07 -9.10 -5.81
CA ALA A 142 3.87 -8.58 -4.70
C ALA A 142 3.05 -7.80 -3.66
N SER A 143 1.91 -7.20 -4.06
CA SER A 143 1.05 -6.41 -3.16
C SER A 143 0.39 -7.22 -2.05
N LEU A 144 0.39 -8.56 -2.15
CA LEU A 144 -0.06 -9.44 -1.06
C LEU A 144 0.78 -9.22 0.22
N GLY A 145 2.08 -9.00 0.08
CA GLY A 145 2.96 -8.64 1.19
C GLY A 145 2.66 -7.26 1.78
N GLN A 146 2.25 -6.31 0.97
CA GLN A 146 1.89 -4.95 1.40
C GLN A 146 0.56 -4.92 2.16
N MET A 147 -0.37 -5.80 1.84
CA MET A 147 -1.67 -5.89 2.54
C MET A 147 -1.56 -6.56 3.92
N GLY A 148 -0.45 -7.24 4.21
CA GLY A 148 -0.16 -7.89 5.49
C GLY A 148 0.60 -7.03 6.51
N GLN A 149 0.95 -5.80 6.16
CA GLN A 149 1.58 -4.83 7.06
C GLN A 149 0.52 -4.10 7.88
#